data_13b160472a11a4038dfbf747860a9f35
#
_entry.id   13b160472a11a4038dfbf747860a9f35
#
_cell.length_a   1.000
_cell.length_b   1.000
_cell.length_c   1.000
_cell.angle_alpha   90.00
_cell.angle_beta   90.00
_cell.angle_gamma   90.00
#
_symmetry.space_group_name_H-M   'P 1'
#
loop_
_entity.id
_entity.type
_entity.pdbx_description
1 polymer ?
#
loop_
_entity_poly.entity_id
_entity_poly.type
_entity_poly.pdbx_seq_one_letter_code
_entity_poly.pdbx_strand_id
1 'polypeptide(L)'
;LQALFMENPQRSVFLYNFYHLDAQWSPVVTDLPPIRILLWEPEYRQRYPVSPQVMAWVKALADQIPDILWVSAPFDTVFGGIDPHRLHYREHPITAHYRGHSHPRDWLFPEVDGYYPSFSSFWKRCESRARARFL
;
A
#
# COMPACT_ATOMS: atom_id res chain seq x y z
N LEU A 1 12.14 -2.88 16.40
CA LEU A 1 10.94 -3.20 15.62
C LEU A 1 10.41 -4.59 15.94
N GLN A 2 11.29 -5.59 16.04
CA GLN A 2 10.88 -6.95 16.43
C GLN A 2 10.23 -6.98 17.81
N ALA A 3 10.78 -6.20 18.76
CA ALA A 3 10.20 -6.09 20.09
C ALA A 3 8.76 -5.51 20.03
N LEU A 4 8.53 -4.52 19.18
CA LEU A 4 7.20 -3.93 19.01
C LEU A 4 6.19 -4.98 18.53
N PHE A 5 6.56 -5.84 17.58
CA PHE A 5 5.69 -6.90 17.08
C PHE A 5 5.42 -7.96 18.15
N MET A 6 6.45 -8.37 18.89
CA MET A 6 6.34 -9.42 19.89
C MET A 6 5.55 -8.97 21.14
N GLU A 7 5.72 -7.73 21.53
CA GLU A 7 5.01 -7.15 22.69
C GLU A 7 3.54 -6.84 22.38
N ASN A 8 3.18 -6.77 21.10
CA ASN A 8 1.83 -6.40 20.66
C ASN A 8 1.25 -7.43 19.68
N PRO A 9 1.12 -8.72 20.06
CA PRO A 9 0.75 -9.75 19.11
C PRO A 9 -0.67 -9.64 18.58
N GLN A 10 -1.53 -8.87 19.23
CA GLN A 10 -2.93 -8.69 18.84
C GLN A 10 -3.12 -7.51 17.87
N ARG A 11 -2.12 -6.67 17.69
CA ARG A 11 -2.23 -5.51 16.81
C ARG A 11 -1.97 -5.91 15.36
N SER A 12 -2.85 -5.46 14.47
CA SER A 12 -2.64 -5.60 13.03
C SER A 12 -1.51 -4.69 12.57
N VAL A 13 -0.84 -5.07 11.49
CA VAL A 13 0.24 -4.29 10.87
C VAL A 13 -0.24 -3.81 9.51
N PHE A 14 -0.27 -2.48 9.32
CA PHE A 14 -0.64 -1.86 8.06
C PHE A 14 0.64 -1.43 7.35
N LEU A 15 0.86 -1.98 6.15
CA LEU A 15 2.03 -1.70 5.34
C LEU A 15 1.71 -0.67 4.28
N TYR A 16 2.47 0.40 4.29
CA TYR A 16 2.39 1.48 3.31
C TYR A 16 3.59 1.41 2.38
N ASN A 17 3.47 2.02 1.23
CA ASN A 17 4.57 2.20 0.29
C ASN A 17 4.45 3.57 -0.37
N PHE A 18 5.41 3.94 -1.21
CA PHE A 18 5.45 5.27 -1.83
C PHE A 18 4.27 5.56 -2.76
N TYR A 19 3.59 4.53 -3.23
CA TYR A 19 2.42 4.67 -4.10
C TYR A 19 1.10 4.59 -3.34
N HIS A 20 1.18 4.33 -2.04
CA HIS A 20 0.01 4.22 -1.17
C HIS A 20 0.31 4.86 0.19
N LEU A 21 -0.06 6.13 0.33
CA LEU A 21 0.16 6.93 1.54
C LEU A 21 -1.15 7.64 1.93
N ASP A 22 -2.20 6.84 2.10
CA ASP A 22 -3.53 7.33 2.46
C ASP A 22 -3.75 7.22 3.97
N ALA A 23 -3.82 8.37 4.65
CA ALA A 23 -4.01 8.42 6.09
C ALA A 23 -5.39 7.88 6.53
N GLN A 24 -6.35 7.83 5.62
CA GLN A 24 -7.70 7.33 5.90
C GLN A 24 -7.83 5.81 5.68
N TRP A 25 -6.81 5.17 5.14
CA TRP A 25 -6.88 3.75 4.85
C TRP A 25 -6.97 2.93 6.13
N SER A 26 -8.01 2.12 6.22
CA SER A 26 -8.26 1.23 7.35
C SER A 26 -8.88 -0.07 6.83
N PRO A 27 -8.04 -1.04 6.40
CA PRO A 27 -8.54 -2.27 5.77
C PRO A 27 -9.31 -3.18 6.74
N VAL A 28 -9.03 -3.07 8.03
CA VAL A 28 -9.76 -3.80 9.08
C VAL A 28 -10.01 -2.86 10.25
N VAL A 29 -11.13 -3.08 10.94
CA VAL A 29 -11.47 -2.33 12.15
C VAL A 29 -11.29 -3.26 13.34
N THR A 30 -10.43 -2.87 14.27
CA THR A 30 -10.18 -3.62 15.51
C THR A 30 -10.20 -2.67 16.70
N ASP A 31 -10.32 -3.22 17.91
CA ASP A 31 -10.30 -2.43 19.14
C ASP A 31 -8.92 -1.84 19.44
N LEU A 32 -7.86 -2.44 18.89
CA LEU A 32 -6.49 -1.99 19.09
C LEU A 32 -6.01 -1.17 17.90
N PRO A 33 -5.21 -0.11 18.14
CA PRO A 33 -4.64 0.66 17.05
C PRO A 33 -3.65 -0.19 16.25
N PRO A 34 -3.64 -0.07 14.90
CA PRO A 34 -2.68 -0.81 14.08
C PRO A 34 -1.26 -0.28 14.26
N ILE A 35 -0.30 -1.13 13.94
CA ILE A 35 1.10 -0.71 13.77
C ILE A 35 1.23 -0.29 12.30
N ARG A 36 1.60 0.96 12.04
CA ARG A 36 1.71 1.50 10.69
C ARG A 36 3.17 1.62 10.27
N ILE A 37 3.50 0.97 9.17
CA ILE A 37 4.89 0.91 8.68
C ILE A 37 4.93 1.31 7.21
N LEU A 38 5.78 2.29 6.90
CA LEU A 38 6.17 2.60 5.53
C LEU A 38 7.43 1.80 5.21
N LEU A 39 7.26 0.75 4.41
CA LEU A 39 8.37 -0.11 4.03
C LEU A 39 8.98 0.37 2.71
N TRP A 40 10.27 0.57 2.74
CA TRP A 40 11.05 0.92 1.56
C TRP A 40 12.16 -0.10 1.38
N GLU A 41 12.00 -0.94 0.38
CA GLU A 41 12.97 -1.99 0.10
C GLU A 41 14.15 -1.40 -0.70
N PRO A 42 15.41 -1.54 -0.19
CA PRO A 42 16.57 -0.90 -0.83
C PRO A 42 16.80 -1.34 -2.25
N GLU A 43 16.55 -2.61 -2.58
CA GLU A 43 16.75 -3.13 -3.93
C GLU A 43 15.85 -2.41 -4.94
N TYR A 44 14.58 -2.21 -4.60
CA TYR A 44 13.66 -1.49 -5.45
C TYR A 44 14.10 -0.03 -5.63
N ARG A 45 14.57 0.60 -4.56
CA ARG A 45 15.05 1.98 -4.58
C ARG A 45 16.27 2.13 -5.49
N GLN A 46 17.19 1.17 -5.49
CA GLN A 46 18.36 1.19 -6.37
C GLN A 46 17.95 1.06 -7.83
N ARG A 47 16.96 0.24 -8.12
CA ARG A 47 16.44 0.02 -9.46
C ARG A 47 15.63 1.21 -9.98
N TYR A 48 14.86 1.84 -9.11
CA TYR A 48 13.96 2.95 -9.42
C TYR A 48 14.21 4.10 -8.45
N PRO A 49 15.30 4.86 -8.64
CA PRO A 49 15.62 5.95 -7.72
C PRO A 49 14.57 7.05 -7.78
N VAL A 50 14.36 7.71 -6.65
CA VAL A 50 13.39 8.80 -6.52
C VAL A 50 14.12 10.11 -6.41
N SER A 51 13.58 11.16 -7.06
CA SER A 51 14.13 12.49 -6.95
C SER A 51 13.94 13.08 -5.56
N PRO A 52 14.77 14.06 -5.16
CA PRO A 52 14.57 14.77 -3.87
C PRO A 52 13.19 15.41 -3.74
N GLN A 53 12.60 15.89 -4.84
CA GLN A 53 11.27 16.48 -4.84
C GLN A 53 10.20 15.43 -4.52
N VAL A 54 10.28 14.26 -5.15
CA VAL A 54 9.37 13.16 -4.88
C VAL A 54 9.52 12.70 -3.43
N MET A 55 10.75 12.64 -2.91
CA MET A 55 10.99 12.31 -1.51
C MET A 55 10.34 13.30 -0.56
N ALA A 56 10.38 14.59 -0.89
CA ALA A 56 9.71 15.61 -0.07
C ALA A 56 8.19 15.41 -0.04
N TRP A 57 7.59 15.05 -1.17
CA TRP A 57 6.16 14.73 -1.24
C TRP A 57 5.81 13.48 -0.42
N VAL A 58 6.61 12.43 -0.56
CA VAL A 58 6.41 11.19 0.21
C VAL A 58 6.46 11.49 1.70
N LYS A 59 7.45 12.27 2.14
CA LYS A 59 7.57 12.65 3.54
C LYS A 59 6.36 13.43 4.02
N ALA A 60 5.90 14.41 3.24
CA ALA A 60 4.74 15.22 3.59
C ALA A 60 3.47 14.38 3.73
N LEU A 61 3.26 13.42 2.83
CA LEU A 61 2.12 12.51 2.88
C LEU A 61 2.23 11.53 4.05
N ALA A 62 3.41 10.98 4.27
CA ALA A 62 3.64 10.05 5.37
C ALA A 62 3.46 10.72 6.74
N ASP A 63 3.84 12.00 6.87
CA ASP A 63 3.67 12.73 8.13
C ASP A 63 2.20 12.91 8.51
N GLN A 64 1.26 12.74 7.57
CA GLN A 64 -0.18 12.78 7.86
C GLN A 64 -0.70 11.45 8.42
N ILE A 65 0.08 10.38 8.34
CA ILE A 65 -0.30 9.07 8.84
C ILE A 65 0.13 8.97 10.31
N PRO A 66 -0.82 8.76 11.26
CA PRO A 66 -0.47 8.73 12.68
C PRO A 66 0.52 7.62 13.01
N ASP A 67 1.56 7.98 13.77
CA ASP A 67 2.55 7.04 14.32
C ASP A 67 3.21 6.14 13.27
N ILE A 68 3.39 6.64 12.05
CA ILE A 68 4.02 5.86 11.00
C ILE A 68 5.51 5.64 11.28
N LEU A 69 5.95 4.40 11.06
CA LEU A 69 7.35 4.02 11.20
C LEU A 69 7.95 3.81 9.80
N TRP A 70 9.07 4.47 9.54
CA TRP A 70 9.81 4.29 8.29
C TRP A 70 10.81 3.14 8.46
N VAL A 71 10.74 2.15 7.57
CA VAL A 71 11.65 1.00 7.61
C VAL A 71 12.25 0.80 6.22
N SER A 72 13.59 0.79 6.15
CA SER A 72 14.34 0.53 4.93
C SER A 72 15.03 -0.82 5.05
N ALA A 73 14.38 -1.86 4.54
CA ALA A 73 14.88 -3.23 4.58
C ALA A 73 14.02 -4.10 3.65
N PRO A 74 14.53 -5.27 3.22
CA PRO A 74 13.70 -6.23 2.49
C PRO A 74 12.54 -6.73 3.33
N PHE A 75 11.41 -7.01 2.66
CA PHE A 75 10.19 -7.49 3.33
C PHE A 75 10.47 -8.69 4.25
N ASP A 76 11.17 -9.70 3.74
CA ASP A 76 11.42 -10.93 4.51
C ASP A 76 12.32 -10.71 5.73
N THR A 77 13.21 -9.73 5.66
CA THR A 77 14.06 -9.38 6.80
C THR A 77 13.23 -8.84 7.97
N VAL A 78 12.23 -8.04 7.68
CA VAL A 78 11.38 -7.41 8.70
C VAL A 78 10.27 -8.34 9.15
N PHE A 79 9.60 -9.00 8.20
CA PHE A 79 8.35 -9.71 8.45
C PHE A 79 8.43 -11.22 8.32
N GLY A 80 9.64 -11.78 8.09
CA GLY A 80 9.80 -13.22 7.89
C GLY A 80 9.33 -14.07 9.05
N GLY A 81 9.42 -13.56 10.28
CA GLY A 81 8.97 -14.24 11.49
C GLY A 81 7.59 -13.83 11.99
N ILE A 82 6.87 -12.99 11.24
CA ILE A 82 5.57 -12.47 11.63
C ILE A 82 4.47 -13.31 10.98
N ASP A 83 3.40 -13.58 11.74
CA ASP A 83 2.20 -14.24 11.19
C ASP A 83 1.61 -13.42 10.06
N PRO A 84 1.51 -13.97 8.83
CA PRO A 84 0.95 -13.24 7.69
C PRO A 84 -0.47 -12.74 7.92
N HIS A 85 -1.26 -13.37 8.80
CA HIS A 85 -2.61 -12.92 9.12
C HIS A 85 -2.64 -11.54 9.79
N ARG A 86 -1.52 -11.08 10.34
CA ARG A 86 -1.42 -9.75 10.93
C ARG A 86 -1.11 -8.66 9.91
N LEU A 87 -0.61 -9.03 8.72
CA LEU A 87 -0.10 -8.10 7.72
C LEU A 87 -1.18 -7.72 6.74
N HIS A 88 -1.38 -6.41 6.54
CA HIS A 88 -2.34 -5.87 5.58
C HIS A 88 -1.61 -4.85 4.69
N TYR A 89 -1.79 -4.97 3.39
CA TYR A 89 -1.19 -4.06 2.43
C TYR A 89 -2.12 -3.90 1.22
N ARG A 90 -1.92 -2.82 0.48
CA ARG A 90 -2.71 -2.58 -0.73
C ARG A 90 -1.99 -3.23 -1.92
N GLU A 91 -2.76 -3.89 -2.78
CA GLU A 91 -2.24 -4.53 -3.98
C GLU A 91 -1.53 -3.51 -4.86
N HIS A 92 -0.31 -3.84 -5.31
CA HIS A 92 0.51 -3.05 -6.22
C HIS A 92 1.58 -3.97 -6.80
N PRO A 93 2.11 -3.71 -8.01
CA PRO A 93 3.20 -4.52 -8.55
C PRO A 93 4.42 -4.64 -7.62
N ILE A 94 4.75 -3.61 -6.85
CA ILE A 94 5.88 -3.65 -5.92
C ILE A 94 5.61 -4.49 -4.66
N THR A 95 4.35 -4.83 -4.38
CA THR A 95 3.98 -5.66 -3.22
C THR A 95 3.67 -7.11 -3.59
N ALA A 96 3.93 -7.51 -4.83
CA ALA A 96 3.58 -8.86 -5.31
C ALA A 96 4.26 -9.97 -4.53
N HIS A 97 5.44 -9.72 -3.95
CA HIS A 97 6.19 -10.69 -3.16
C HIS A 97 5.86 -10.66 -1.66
N TYR A 98 4.98 -9.75 -1.23
CA TYR A 98 4.58 -9.67 0.18
C TYR A 98 3.69 -10.87 0.54
N ARG A 99 3.68 -11.20 1.83
CA ARG A 99 2.77 -12.20 2.41
C ARG A 99 1.80 -11.48 3.33
N GLY A 100 0.57 -11.99 3.41
CA GLY A 100 -0.47 -11.41 4.24
C GLY A 100 -1.73 -11.12 3.43
N HIS A 101 -2.52 -10.17 3.90
CA HIS A 101 -3.78 -9.79 3.27
C HIS A 101 -3.55 -8.68 2.27
N SER A 102 -3.66 -9.00 0.98
CA SER A 102 -3.62 -8.05 -0.12
C SER A 102 -5.01 -7.44 -0.32
N HIS A 103 -5.10 -6.12 -0.18
CA HIS A 103 -6.35 -5.40 -0.39
C HIS A 103 -6.37 -4.76 -1.77
N PRO A 104 -7.49 -4.84 -2.50
CA PRO A 104 -7.56 -4.31 -3.86
C PRO A 104 -7.34 -2.80 -3.89
N ARG A 105 -6.76 -2.33 -4.99
CA ARG A 105 -6.66 -0.90 -5.27
C ARG A 105 -8.06 -0.33 -5.53
N ASP A 106 -8.22 0.97 -5.26
CA ASP A 106 -9.46 1.66 -5.58
C ASP A 106 -9.50 1.94 -7.09
N TRP A 107 -10.13 1.04 -7.83
CA TRP A 107 -10.33 1.20 -9.26
C TRP A 107 -11.58 2.03 -9.52
N LEU A 108 -11.46 3.02 -10.39
CA LEU A 108 -12.63 3.82 -10.79
C LEU A 108 -13.68 2.95 -11.51
N PHE A 109 -13.22 2.01 -12.32
CA PHE A 109 -14.06 1.05 -13.05
C PHE A 109 -13.53 -0.37 -12.82
N PRO A 110 -13.78 -0.97 -11.63
CA PRO A 110 -13.24 -2.30 -11.32
C PRO A 110 -13.75 -3.41 -12.23
N GLU A 111 -14.91 -3.19 -12.87
CA GLU A 111 -15.49 -4.14 -13.83
C GLU A 111 -14.83 -4.08 -15.22
N VAL A 112 -13.95 -3.12 -15.46
CA VAL A 112 -13.23 -2.99 -16.74
C VAL A 112 -11.77 -3.33 -16.51
N ASP A 113 -11.35 -4.49 -16.98
CA ASP A 113 -9.98 -4.95 -16.84
C ASP A 113 -9.39 -5.36 -18.19
N GLY A 114 -8.16 -5.81 -18.18
CA GLY A 114 -7.45 -6.24 -19.37
C GLY A 114 -6.53 -5.15 -19.92
N TYR A 115 -5.93 -5.46 -21.07
CA TYR A 115 -4.99 -4.55 -21.72
C TYR A 115 -5.70 -3.72 -22.80
N TYR A 116 -5.48 -2.41 -22.76
CA TYR A 116 -6.00 -1.48 -23.76
C TYR A 116 -4.83 -0.69 -24.34
N PRO A 117 -4.62 -0.73 -25.68
CA PRO A 117 -3.45 -0.11 -26.30
C PRO A 117 -3.47 1.43 -26.26
N SER A 118 -4.61 2.04 -25.96
CA SER A 118 -4.72 3.49 -25.85
C SER A 118 -5.76 3.88 -24.80
N PHE A 119 -5.66 5.13 -24.33
CA PHE A 119 -6.66 5.68 -23.40
C PHE A 119 -8.05 5.68 -24.05
N SER A 120 -8.15 6.01 -25.35
CA SER A 120 -9.43 6.03 -26.05
C SER A 120 -10.11 4.67 -26.05
N SER A 121 -9.36 3.59 -26.26
CA SER A 121 -9.89 2.22 -26.21
C SER A 121 -10.40 1.89 -24.81
N PHE A 122 -9.65 2.26 -23.79
CA PHE A 122 -10.04 2.07 -22.40
C PHE A 122 -11.29 2.87 -22.06
N TRP A 123 -11.34 4.15 -22.46
CA TRP A 123 -12.44 5.04 -22.15
C TRP A 123 -13.76 4.59 -22.78
N LYS A 124 -13.74 4.06 -23.99
CA LYS A 124 -14.94 3.51 -24.63
C LYS A 124 -15.60 2.42 -23.79
N ARG A 125 -14.80 1.59 -23.13
CA ARG A 125 -15.32 0.55 -22.23
C ARG A 125 -15.84 1.11 -20.93
N CYS A 126 -15.30 2.26 -20.47
CA CYS A 126 -15.67 2.89 -19.21
C CYS A 126 -16.83 3.86 -19.34
N GLU A 127 -17.08 4.41 -20.53
CA GLU A 127 -18.01 5.53 -20.75
C GLU A 127 -19.43 5.24 -20.25
N SER A 128 -19.98 4.09 -20.57
CA SER A 128 -21.33 3.72 -20.14
C SER A 128 -21.42 3.64 -18.62
N ARG A 129 -20.38 3.15 -17.98
CA ARG A 129 -20.32 3.03 -16.53
C ARG A 129 -20.12 4.38 -15.85
N ALA A 130 -19.37 5.27 -16.49
CA ALA A 130 -19.21 6.64 -16.00
C ALA A 130 -20.54 7.40 -16.05
N ARG A 131 -21.31 7.25 -17.12
CA ARG A 131 -22.64 7.85 -17.23
C ARG A 131 -23.58 7.34 -16.15
N ALA A 132 -23.54 6.05 -15.88
CA ALA A 132 -24.38 5.44 -14.85
C ALA A 132 -24.03 5.93 -13.43
N ARG A 133 -22.74 6.24 -13.16
CA ARG A 133 -22.27 6.63 -11.83
C ARG A 133 -22.26 8.13 -11.57
N PHE A 134 -21.94 8.94 -12.58
CA PHE A 134 -21.62 10.35 -12.37
C PHE A 134 -22.55 11.30 -13.13
N LEU A 135 -23.36 10.79 -14.02
CA LEU A 135 -24.31 11.57 -14.80
C LEU A 135 -25.74 11.08 -14.59
#